data_5e2207c65af846b0b80a6309127f06af
#
_entry.id   5e2207c65af846b0b80a6309127f06af
#
_cell.length_a   1.000
_cell.length_b   1.000
_cell.length_c   1.000
_cell.angle_alpha   90.00
_cell.angle_beta   90.00
_cell.angle_gamma   90.00
#
_symmetry.space_group_name_H-M   'P 1'
#
loop_
_entity.id
_entity.type
_entity.pdbx_description
1 polymer ?
#
loop_
_entity_poly.entity_id
_entity_poly.type
_entity_poly.pdbx_seq_one_letter_code
_entity_poly.pdbx_strand_id
1 'polypeptide(L)'
;MNLKKIVAAGIAAVCAVSMAACGGSGSGSSKVTDIQYKDIKLGQTGKDIKANLKLFSHRTDMLKNDYPGTTWKQYIAEFNKTYPNIKVTVEANSDYANSAMTRLQGGDWGDIMMIPAVDRAELQNYFISYGSLGDMNKEIKYAVNQSYQKKVYGVASVGNASGIVYNKRIFKEAGIDKLPTTPKEFISDLKAIKEKTKATPLYTNYAAGWTMGAWDAYIGGTATGDPNYMNNVFTHTKNPFKDPGDGTHAYNVYKILYDAVADGLTEDDYSTTDWETSKNKLNSGDIATMVLGSWAVSQIQSAGDNAKDVGYMPFPISVKGKQYATSASDYAYGINKNSSTTNQEAAMIFVKWLTEKSNYAYNEDGVSIAADDDKLPDLYSDFKNVKLIADEPAPDGEEDLFNDLNSDSELNINSGGDSRVQSIVEHAANKDESYNDLVKEWNQKWNDALDSEGVDTK
;
A
#
# COMPACT_ATOMS: atom_id res chain seq x y z
N MET A 1 -27.52 -18.54 34.11
CA MET A 1 -28.80 -19.22 33.67
C MET A 1 -29.26 -18.49 32.43
N ASN A 2 -29.15 -19.16 31.31
CA ASN A 2 -29.22 -18.64 29.93
C ASN A 2 -30.54 -17.95 29.58
N LEU A 3 -30.43 -16.73 29.06
CA LEU A 3 -31.54 -15.98 28.47
C LEU A 3 -31.17 -15.49 27.04
N LYS A 4 -30.73 -16.38 26.18
CA LYS A 4 -30.50 -16.12 24.74
C LYS A 4 -30.92 -17.30 23.84
N LYS A 5 -32.13 -17.81 24.04
CA LYS A 5 -32.74 -18.74 23.07
C LYS A 5 -34.26 -18.66 23.25
N ILE A 6 -34.91 -17.67 22.67
CA ILE A 6 -36.33 -17.70 22.25
C ILE A 6 -36.52 -16.37 21.49
N VAL A 7 -36.41 -16.37 20.18
CA VAL A 7 -37.25 -15.67 19.18
C VAL A 7 -36.74 -16.16 17.80
N ALA A 8 -37.22 -17.30 17.39
CA ALA A 8 -37.20 -17.72 16.00
C ALA A 8 -38.30 -18.79 15.82
N ALA A 9 -39.55 -18.41 15.87
CA ALA A 9 -40.65 -19.20 15.32
C ALA A 9 -41.87 -18.30 15.16
N GLY A 10 -42.28 -18.05 13.94
CA GLY A 10 -43.57 -17.44 13.67
C GLY A 10 -43.49 -16.30 12.65
N ILE A 11 -43.49 -16.61 11.39
CA ILE A 11 -44.30 -16.06 10.30
C ILE A 11 -43.95 -16.85 9.03
N ALA A 12 -44.56 -18.00 8.90
CA ALA A 12 -44.73 -18.67 7.63
C ALA A 12 -46.24 -18.81 7.42
N ALA A 13 -46.77 -18.16 6.42
CA ALA A 13 -47.89 -18.54 5.58
C ALA A 13 -48.64 -17.31 5.06
N VAL A 14 -48.96 -17.46 3.80
CA VAL A 14 -49.91 -16.70 2.96
C VAL A 14 -49.23 -15.67 2.04
N CYS A 15 -48.91 -16.15 0.83
CA CYS A 15 -49.48 -15.71 -0.45
C CYS A 15 -48.89 -16.58 -1.58
N ALA A 16 -49.58 -17.69 -1.85
CA ALA A 16 -49.51 -18.32 -3.16
C ALA A 16 -50.64 -17.74 -4.03
N VAL A 17 -50.36 -17.66 -5.33
CA VAL A 17 -51.23 -17.39 -6.47
C VAL A 17 -51.12 -15.99 -7.06
N SER A 18 -50.24 -15.93 -8.07
CA SER A 18 -50.62 -15.52 -9.44
C SER A 18 -49.47 -15.84 -10.39
N MET A 19 -49.60 -16.96 -11.07
CA MET A 19 -48.84 -17.26 -12.30
C MET A 19 -49.53 -16.57 -13.47
N ALA A 20 -48.72 -15.97 -14.30
CA ALA A 20 -48.61 -16.08 -15.75
C ALA A 20 -48.30 -14.74 -16.39
N ALA A 21 -47.14 -14.64 -16.93
CA ALA A 21 -46.87 -14.39 -18.35
C ALA A 21 -45.52 -13.72 -18.61
N CYS A 22 -44.73 -14.42 -19.41
CA CYS A 22 -43.77 -13.93 -20.40
C CYS A 22 -42.50 -13.18 -19.97
N GLY A 23 -41.40 -13.77 -20.35
CA GLY A 23 -40.14 -13.08 -20.56
C GLY A 23 -38.98 -13.80 -19.88
N GLY A 24 -38.34 -14.69 -20.59
CA GLY A 24 -37.11 -15.31 -20.16
C GLY A 24 -36.03 -14.25 -19.87
N SER A 25 -35.71 -14.11 -18.60
CA SER A 25 -34.43 -13.57 -18.15
C SER A 25 -33.68 -14.72 -17.56
N GLY A 26 -32.85 -15.38 -18.37
CA GLY A 26 -31.90 -16.33 -17.86
C GLY A 26 -31.06 -15.65 -16.79
N SER A 27 -31.14 -16.13 -15.55
CA SER A 27 -30.10 -15.96 -14.57
C SER A 27 -28.87 -16.73 -15.08
N GLY A 28 -28.15 -16.12 -16.05
CA GLY A 28 -26.86 -16.61 -16.46
C GLY A 28 -25.91 -16.40 -15.26
N SER A 29 -25.52 -17.49 -14.61
CA SER A 29 -24.31 -17.46 -13.83
C SER A 29 -23.23 -16.89 -14.77
N SER A 30 -22.65 -15.73 -14.40
CA SER A 30 -21.57 -15.10 -15.17
C SER A 30 -20.47 -16.14 -15.30
N LYS A 31 -20.25 -16.59 -16.55
CA LYS A 31 -19.27 -17.63 -16.82
C LYS A 31 -17.90 -16.98 -16.69
N VAL A 32 -17.09 -17.46 -15.77
CA VAL A 32 -15.70 -17.01 -15.60
C VAL A 32 -14.86 -17.65 -16.71
N THR A 33 -13.90 -16.90 -17.26
CA THR A 33 -12.95 -17.43 -18.25
C THR A 33 -12.08 -18.53 -17.64
N ASP A 34 -11.74 -19.53 -18.45
CA ASP A 34 -10.86 -20.63 -18.06
C ASP A 34 -9.37 -20.27 -18.18
N ILE A 35 -9.03 -19.14 -18.86
CA ILE A 35 -7.64 -18.72 -19.05
C ILE A 35 -7.03 -18.23 -17.74
N GLN A 36 -5.77 -18.57 -17.50
CA GLN A 36 -4.99 -18.09 -16.35
C GLN A 36 -3.83 -17.21 -16.83
N TYR A 37 -3.33 -16.36 -15.96
CA TYR A 37 -2.23 -15.44 -16.23
C TYR A 37 -1.00 -16.14 -16.85
N LYS A 38 -0.60 -17.29 -16.29
CA LYS A 38 0.54 -18.10 -16.76
C LYS A 38 0.37 -18.65 -18.18
N ASP A 39 -0.87 -18.82 -18.65
CA ASP A 39 -1.16 -19.42 -19.96
C ASP A 39 -1.09 -18.38 -21.10
N ILE A 40 -1.04 -17.10 -20.76
CA ILE A 40 -1.00 -16.01 -21.72
C ILE A 40 0.41 -15.87 -22.28
N LYS A 41 0.54 -16.05 -23.59
CA LYS A 41 1.74 -15.72 -24.36
C LYS A 41 1.50 -14.41 -25.09
N LEU A 42 2.08 -13.33 -24.59
CA LEU A 42 1.91 -11.99 -25.16
C LEU A 42 2.32 -11.96 -26.63
N GLY A 43 1.47 -11.34 -27.46
CA GLY A 43 1.63 -11.29 -28.90
C GLY A 43 1.16 -12.56 -29.66
N GLN A 44 0.67 -13.59 -28.93
CA GLN A 44 0.12 -14.83 -29.52
C GLN A 44 -1.31 -15.09 -29.02
N THR A 45 -1.50 -15.17 -27.70
CA THR A 45 -2.82 -15.41 -27.08
C THR A 45 -3.72 -14.22 -27.34
N GLY A 46 -4.97 -14.49 -27.76
CA GLY A 46 -6.03 -13.50 -27.86
C GLY A 46 -5.88 -12.43 -28.97
N LYS A 47 -5.05 -12.64 -30.00
CA LYS A 47 -4.84 -11.66 -31.09
C LYS A 47 -6.12 -11.23 -31.82
N ASP A 48 -7.06 -12.16 -31.94
CA ASP A 48 -8.31 -11.94 -32.67
C ASP A 48 -9.45 -11.46 -31.76
N ILE A 49 -9.20 -11.31 -30.45
CA ILE A 49 -10.18 -10.84 -29.50
C ILE A 49 -10.60 -9.41 -29.86
N LYS A 50 -11.90 -9.19 -29.93
CA LYS A 50 -12.52 -7.86 -30.04
C LYS A 50 -13.20 -7.54 -28.72
N ALA A 51 -12.65 -6.55 -28.00
CA ALA A 51 -13.16 -6.15 -26.71
C ALA A 51 -13.12 -4.64 -26.53
N ASN A 52 -14.02 -4.12 -25.70
CA ASN A 52 -13.99 -2.74 -25.23
C ASN A 52 -13.91 -2.80 -23.70
N LEU A 53 -12.76 -2.47 -23.16
CA LEU A 53 -12.47 -2.50 -21.73
C LEU A 53 -12.62 -1.13 -21.11
N LYS A 54 -13.12 -1.10 -19.88
CA LYS A 54 -13.10 0.09 -19.02
C LYS A 54 -12.20 -0.20 -17.82
N LEU A 55 -11.17 0.64 -17.64
CA LEU A 55 -10.28 0.64 -16.47
C LEU A 55 -10.64 1.82 -15.57
N PHE A 56 -10.92 1.54 -14.30
CA PHE A 56 -11.09 2.56 -13.26
C PHE A 56 -9.82 2.67 -12.41
N SER A 57 -9.20 3.85 -12.37
CA SER A 57 -7.88 4.12 -11.80
C SER A 57 -7.89 5.30 -10.84
N HIS A 58 -6.90 5.37 -9.96
CA HIS A 58 -6.60 6.53 -9.11
C HIS A 58 -5.71 7.58 -9.82
N ARG A 59 -5.05 7.23 -10.93
CA ARG A 59 -4.06 8.06 -11.63
C ARG A 59 -4.72 9.06 -12.56
N THR A 60 -5.28 10.15 -11.98
CA THR A 60 -5.88 11.26 -12.72
C THR A 60 -4.85 12.09 -13.48
N ASP A 61 -3.62 12.14 -12.99
CA ASP A 61 -2.47 12.81 -13.59
C ASP A 61 -2.12 12.23 -14.97
N MET A 62 -2.13 10.91 -15.11
CA MET A 62 -1.82 10.21 -16.36
C MET A 62 -2.87 10.40 -17.47
N LEU A 63 -4.02 11.01 -17.16
CA LEU A 63 -5.02 11.42 -18.17
C LEU A 63 -4.74 12.81 -18.76
N LYS A 64 -3.86 13.61 -18.13
CA LYS A 64 -3.53 14.95 -18.55
C LYS A 64 -2.51 14.92 -19.69
N ASN A 65 -2.66 15.87 -20.65
CA ASN A 65 -1.73 15.97 -21.78
C ASN A 65 -0.34 16.52 -21.39
N ASP A 66 -0.25 17.19 -20.26
CA ASP A 66 0.96 17.80 -19.69
C ASP A 66 1.63 16.93 -18.62
N TYR A 67 1.17 15.68 -18.46
CA TYR A 67 1.83 14.72 -17.57
C TYR A 67 3.26 14.46 -18.07
N PRO A 68 4.27 14.66 -17.20
CA PRO A 68 5.68 14.55 -17.61
C PRO A 68 6.14 13.12 -17.90
N GLY A 69 5.43 12.12 -17.36
CA GLY A 69 5.68 10.69 -17.61
C GLY A 69 4.91 10.13 -18.79
N THR A 70 4.75 8.83 -18.85
CA THR A 70 3.99 8.13 -19.91
C THR A 70 2.51 8.13 -19.58
N THR A 71 1.70 8.76 -20.43
CA THR A 71 0.24 8.85 -20.24
C THR A 71 -0.48 7.53 -20.51
N TRP A 72 -1.69 7.35 -19.96
CA TRP A 72 -2.55 6.21 -20.31
C TRP A 72 -2.79 6.08 -21.82
N LYS A 73 -2.93 7.22 -22.50
CA LYS A 73 -3.09 7.25 -23.98
C LYS A 73 -1.89 6.64 -24.70
N GLN A 74 -0.68 6.89 -24.22
CA GLN A 74 0.55 6.34 -24.80
C GLN A 74 0.68 4.84 -24.53
N TYR A 75 0.40 4.39 -23.30
CA TYR A 75 0.40 2.94 -22.98
C TYR A 75 -0.62 2.18 -23.83
N ILE A 76 -1.84 2.72 -23.97
CA ILE A 76 -2.88 2.08 -24.78
C ILE A 76 -2.48 2.05 -26.25
N ALA A 77 -1.89 3.13 -26.79
CA ALA A 77 -1.41 3.17 -28.15
C ALA A 77 -0.30 2.13 -28.42
N GLU A 78 0.61 1.93 -27.46
CA GLU A 78 1.65 0.90 -27.55
C GLU A 78 1.06 -0.51 -27.47
N PHE A 79 0.16 -0.77 -26.52
CA PHE A 79 -0.58 -2.02 -26.42
C PHE A 79 -1.31 -2.38 -27.72
N ASN A 80 -1.94 -1.40 -28.35
CA ASN A 80 -2.72 -1.60 -29.57
C ASN A 80 -1.86 -1.91 -30.81
N LYS A 81 -0.53 -1.73 -30.77
CA LYS A 81 0.35 -2.23 -31.82
C LYS A 81 0.31 -3.77 -31.90
N THR A 82 0.11 -4.41 -30.76
CA THR A 82 0.05 -5.90 -30.66
C THR A 82 -1.39 -6.41 -30.66
N TYR A 83 -2.31 -5.67 -30.04
CA TYR A 83 -3.73 -6.04 -29.86
C TYR A 83 -4.67 -4.93 -30.39
N PRO A 84 -4.75 -4.71 -31.72
CA PRO A 84 -5.44 -3.57 -32.31
C PRO A 84 -6.96 -3.59 -32.12
N ASN A 85 -7.54 -4.75 -31.78
CA ASN A 85 -8.98 -4.93 -31.61
C ASN A 85 -9.44 -4.84 -30.15
N ILE A 86 -8.51 -4.75 -29.19
CA ILE A 86 -8.84 -4.53 -27.78
C ILE A 86 -8.73 -3.04 -27.50
N LYS A 87 -9.85 -2.38 -27.31
CA LYS A 87 -9.90 -0.96 -26.93
C LYS A 87 -9.97 -0.84 -25.42
N VAL A 88 -9.21 0.10 -24.86
CA VAL A 88 -9.22 0.38 -23.42
C VAL A 88 -9.58 1.85 -23.21
N THR A 89 -10.56 2.10 -22.36
CA THR A 89 -10.93 3.44 -21.89
C THR A 89 -10.59 3.52 -20.40
N VAL A 90 -9.90 4.58 -20.00
CA VAL A 90 -9.53 4.82 -18.59
C VAL A 90 -10.40 5.93 -18.03
N GLU A 91 -11.02 5.67 -16.91
CA GLU A 91 -11.66 6.63 -16.03
C GLU A 91 -10.82 6.70 -14.73
N ALA A 92 -10.60 7.90 -14.19
CA ALA A 92 -9.86 8.08 -12.96
C ALA A 92 -10.53 9.09 -12.03
N ASN A 93 -10.34 8.92 -10.72
CA ASN A 93 -10.87 9.78 -9.69
C ASN A 93 -9.79 10.08 -8.64
N SER A 94 -9.67 11.35 -8.21
CA SER A 94 -8.73 11.77 -7.16
C SER A 94 -9.14 11.29 -5.75
N ASP A 95 -10.46 11.21 -5.48
CA ASP A 95 -10.99 10.56 -4.27
C ASP A 95 -11.26 9.07 -4.56
N TYR A 96 -10.18 8.37 -4.95
CA TYR A 96 -10.29 7.01 -5.44
C TYR A 96 -10.81 6.04 -4.40
N ALA A 97 -10.27 6.05 -3.20
CA ALA A 97 -10.60 5.06 -2.17
C ALA A 97 -12.10 4.99 -1.88
N ASN A 98 -12.73 6.14 -1.63
CA ASN A 98 -14.17 6.22 -1.37
C ASN A 98 -15.01 5.89 -2.60
N SER A 99 -14.61 6.41 -3.78
CA SER A 99 -15.31 6.15 -5.04
C SER A 99 -15.23 4.68 -5.44
N ALA A 100 -14.08 4.03 -5.25
CA ALA A 100 -13.87 2.64 -5.61
C ALA A 100 -14.72 1.71 -4.75
N MET A 101 -14.77 1.93 -3.42
CA MET A 101 -15.63 1.15 -2.53
C MET A 101 -17.11 1.29 -2.89
N THR A 102 -17.59 2.51 -3.14
CA THR A 102 -18.98 2.76 -3.55
C THR A 102 -19.33 2.04 -4.86
N ARG A 103 -18.45 2.14 -5.86
CA ARG A 103 -18.65 1.49 -7.15
C ARG A 103 -18.56 -0.04 -7.06
N LEU A 104 -17.64 -0.56 -6.26
CA LEU A 104 -17.48 -1.99 -6.03
C LEU A 104 -18.76 -2.60 -5.47
N GLN A 105 -19.34 -1.97 -4.46
CA GLN A 105 -20.61 -2.38 -3.85
C GLN A 105 -21.79 -2.21 -4.82
N GLY A 106 -21.78 -1.15 -5.63
CA GLY A 106 -22.81 -0.89 -6.64
C GLY A 106 -22.71 -1.75 -7.91
N GLY A 107 -21.57 -2.40 -8.14
CA GLY A 107 -21.33 -3.28 -9.29
C GLY A 107 -21.05 -2.56 -10.62
N ASP A 108 -21.02 -1.22 -10.67
CA ASP A 108 -20.78 -0.43 -11.87
C ASP A 108 -19.39 0.23 -11.82
N TRP A 109 -18.36 -0.52 -12.16
CA TRP A 109 -16.98 -0.08 -12.14
C TRP A 109 -16.14 -0.48 -13.39
N GLY A 110 -16.78 -1.08 -14.38
CA GLY A 110 -16.14 -1.50 -15.60
C GLY A 110 -15.55 -2.91 -15.54
N ASP A 111 -14.50 -3.15 -16.34
CA ASP A 111 -13.89 -4.46 -16.50
C ASP A 111 -12.65 -4.67 -15.62
N ILE A 112 -11.91 -3.58 -15.36
CA ILE A 112 -10.69 -3.56 -14.56
C ILE A 112 -10.78 -2.40 -13.57
N MET A 113 -10.41 -2.63 -12.31
CA MET A 113 -10.21 -1.54 -11.35
C MET A 113 -8.96 -1.77 -10.52
N MET A 114 -8.45 -0.69 -9.94
CA MET A 114 -7.46 -0.77 -8.87
C MET A 114 -8.20 -1.18 -7.60
N ILE A 115 -7.87 -2.35 -7.04
CA ILE A 115 -8.57 -2.93 -5.89
C ILE A 115 -8.45 -1.99 -4.68
N PRO A 116 -9.57 -1.49 -4.13
CA PRO A 116 -9.54 -0.68 -2.90
C PRO A 116 -9.26 -1.54 -1.67
N ALA A 117 -9.27 -0.93 -0.49
CA ALA A 117 -9.16 -1.67 0.78
C ALA A 117 -10.39 -2.58 0.98
N VAL A 118 -10.27 -3.82 0.57
CA VAL A 118 -11.29 -4.88 0.64
C VAL A 118 -10.75 -6.03 1.46
N ASP A 119 -11.57 -6.60 2.31
CA ASP A 119 -11.22 -7.83 3.03
C ASP A 119 -10.81 -8.92 2.02
N ARG A 120 -9.74 -9.64 2.31
CA ARG A 120 -9.23 -10.69 1.43
C ARG A 120 -10.27 -11.77 1.14
N ALA A 121 -11.10 -12.13 2.12
CA ALA A 121 -12.17 -13.11 1.96
C ALA A 121 -13.24 -12.66 0.94
N GLU A 122 -13.42 -11.35 0.78
CA GLU A 122 -14.39 -10.77 -0.17
C GLU A 122 -13.86 -10.67 -1.60
N LEU A 123 -12.55 -10.72 -1.83
CA LEU A 123 -11.96 -10.58 -3.17
C LEU A 123 -12.62 -11.50 -4.21
N GLN A 124 -12.90 -12.74 -3.84
CA GLN A 124 -13.57 -13.73 -4.69
C GLN A 124 -15.01 -13.37 -5.08
N ASN A 125 -15.63 -12.44 -4.34
CA ASN A 125 -16.99 -12.00 -4.62
C ASN A 125 -17.03 -11.03 -5.80
N TYR A 126 -15.96 -10.25 -5.98
CA TYR A 126 -15.89 -9.16 -6.97
C TYR A 126 -15.00 -9.49 -8.16
N PHE A 127 -13.90 -10.22 -7.95
CA PHE A 127 -12.85 -10.40 -8.95
C PHE A 127 -12.70 -11.85 -9.41
N ILE A 128 -12.27 -12.04 -10.65
CA ILE A 128 -11.82 -13.37 -11.12
C ILE A 128 -10.41 -13.66 -10.59
N SER A 129 -10.09 -14.94 -10.46
CA SER A 129 -8.72 -15.36 -10.12
C SER A 129 -7.80 -15.30 -11.34
N TYR A 130 -6.60 -14.76 -11.16
CA TYR A 130 -5.50 -14.82 -12.12
C TYR A 130 -4.82 -16.20 -12.18
N GLY A 131 -4.96 -17.00 -11.12
CA GLY A 131 -4.37 -18.32 -11.00
C GLY A 131 -4.13 -18.73 -9.55
N SER A 132 -3.46 -19.88 -9.36
CA SER A 132 -3.03 -20.31 -8.03
C SER A 132 -1.90 -19.43 -7.50
N LEU A 133 -1.84 -19.24 -6.17
CA LEU A 133 -0.73 -18.47 -5.54
C LEU A 133 0.64 -19.08 -5.89
N GLY A 134 0.75 -20.40 -5.91
CA GLY A 134 2.01 -21.07 -6.27
C GLY A 134 2.46 -20.86 -7.72
N ASP A 135 1.53 -20.68 -8.66
CA ASP A 135 1.88 -20.34 -10.04
C ASP A 135 2.17 -18.85 -10.17
N MET A 136 1.35 -18.00 -9.56
CA MET A 136 1.53 -16.54 -9.63
C MET A 136 2.83 -16.06 -8.99
N ASN A 137 3.30 -16.68 -7.90
CA ASN A 137 4.60 -16.36 -7.29
C ASN A 137 5.81 -16.64 -8.23
N LYS A 138 5.63 -17.45 -9.30
CA LYS A 138 6.67 -17.65 -10.31
C LYS A 138 6.67 -16.56 -11.39
N GLU A 139 5.55 -15.89 -11.57
CA GLU A 139 5.32 -14.87 -12.59
C GLU A 139 5.52 -13.45 -12.04
N ILE A 140 5.02 -13.20 -10.80
CA ILE A 140 5.01 -11.85 -10.21
C ILE A 140 5.44 -11.85 -8.74
N LYS A 141 6.03 -10.73 -8.33
CA LYS A 141 6.23 -10.37 -6.92
C LYS A 141 4.90 -9.94 -6.30
N TYR A 142 4.80 -10.00 -4.98
CA TYR A 142 3.64 -9.53 -4.19
C TYR A 142 2.31 -10.23 -4.48
N ALA A 143 2.32 -11.41 -5.11
CA ALA A 143 1.08 -12.14 -5.41
C ALA A 143 0.25 -12.46 -4.15
N VAL A 144 0.90 -12.59 -2.99
CA VAL A 144 0.25 -12.87 -1.71
C VAL A 144 -0.68 -11.73 -1.25
N ASN A 145 -0.36 -10.47 -1.60
CA ASN A 145 -1.09 -9.31 -1.07
C ASN A 145 -2.56 -9.28 -1.48
N GLN A 146 -2.88 -9.82 -2.65
CA GLN A 146 -4.26 -9.94 -3.17
C GLN A 146 -4.66 -11.40 -3.35
N SER A 147 -4.26 -12.25 -2.40
CA SER A 147 -4.60 -13.68 -2.42
C SER A 147 -5.56 -14.04 -1.29
N TYR A 148 -6.42 -15.01 -1.59
CA TYR A 148 -7.29 -15.66 -0.63
C TYR A 148 -7.48 -17.12 -1.04
N GLN A 149 -7.47 -18.06 -0.07
CA GLN A 149 -7.61 -19.50 -0.30
C GLN A 149 -6.69 -20.01 -1.45
N LYS A 150 -5.41 -19.62 -1.42
CA LYS A 150 -4.38 -20.01 -2.40
C LYS A 150 -4.69 -19.60 -3.85
N LYS A 151 -5.56 -18.62 -4.07
CA LYS A 151 -5.85 -18.01 -5.37
C LYS A 151 -5.54 -16.52 -5.33
N VAL A 152 -5.05 -15.97 -6.44
CA VAL A 152 -4.68 -14.55 -6.58
C VAL A 152 -5.75 -13.82 -7.38
N TYR A 153 -6.26 -12.72 -6.85
CA TYR A 153 -7.36 -11.92 -7.42
C TYR A 153 -6.94 -10.54 -7.92
N GLY A 154 -5.70 -10.17 -7.68
CA GLY A 154 -5.14 -8.89 -8.14
C GLY A 154 -3.68 -9.01 -8.52
N VAL A 155 -3.27 -8.26 -9.55
CA VAL A 155 -1.88 -8.11 -9.98
C VAL A 155 -1.45 -6.69 -9.67
N ALA A 156 -0.43 -6.52 -8.84
CA ALA A 156 0.07 -5.21 -8.47
C ALA A 156 0.44 -4.36 -9.70
N SER A 157 0.22 -3.05 -9.62
CA SER A 157 0.63 -2.13 -10.68
C SER A 157 2.14 -1.90 -10.66
N VAL A 158 2.68 -1.65 -9.48
CA VAL A 158 4.10 -1.47 -9.19
C VAL A 158 4.39 -1.96 -7.76
N GLY A 159 5.66 -2.21 -7.45
CA GLY A 159 6.15 -2.30 -6.09
C GLY A 159 6.70 -0.95 -5.61
N ASN A 160 6.52 -0.70 -4.31
CA ASN A 160 7.09 0.44 -3.61
C ASN A 160 8.06 -0.05 -2.54
N ALA A 161 8.91 0.82 -2.06
CA ALA A 161 9.76 0.55 -0.90
C ALA A 161 9.57 1.63 0.16
N SER A 162 9.72 1.24 1.43
CA SER A 162 9.71 2.15 2.56
C SER A 162 11.03 2.90 2.69
N GLY A 163 10.98 4.21 2.92
CA GLY A 163 12.15 5.06 3.07
C GLY A 163 11.75 6.48 3.49
N ILE A 164 12.59 7.44 3.19
CA ILE A 164 12.37 8.86 3.50
C ILE A 164 12.65 9.69 2.27
N VAL A 165 11.68 10.49 1.84
CA VAL A 165 11.92 11.51 0.81
C VAL A 165 12.66 12.68 1.46
N TYR A 166 13.75 13.13 0.85
CA TYR A 166 14.56 14.20 1.41
C TYR A 166 15.05 15.19 0.36
N ASN A 167 15.36 16.41 0.79
CA ASN A 167 15.98 17.41 -0.05
C ASN A 167 17.52 17.39 0.10
N LYS A 168 18.20 16.90 -0.94
CA LYS A 168 19.67 16.75 -0.98
C LYS A 168 20.42 18.05 -0.75
N ARG A 169 19.90 19.18 -1.27
CA ARG A 169 20.51 20.50 -1.10
C ARG A 169 20.48 20.93 0.36
N ILE A 170 19.35 20.72 1.05
CA ILE A 170 19.21 21.07 2.47
C ILE A 170 20.13 20.23 3.35
N PHE A 171 20.26 18.93 3.07
CA PHE A 171 21.22 18.07 3.78
C PHE A 171 22.66 18.59 3.63
N LYS A 172 23.05 18.94 2.40
CA LYS A 172 24.37 19.52 2.14
C LYS A 172 24.58 20.86 2.85
N GLU A 173 23.59 21.76 2.84
CA GLU A 173 23.63 23.05 3.55
C GLU A 173 23.76 22.84 5.07
N ALA A 174 23.14 21.81 5.62
CA ALA A 174 23.30 21.44 7.02
C ALA A 174 24.65 20.78 7.35
N GLY A 175 25.45 20.44 6.34
CA GLY A 175 26.74 19.75 6.49
C GLY A 175 26.60 18.26 6.74
N ILE A 176 25.52 17.65 6.24
CA ILE A 176 25.26 16.22 6.34
C ILE A 176 25.81 15.55 5.06
N ASP A 177 26.97 14.93 5.19
CA ASP A 177 27.67 14.29 4.07
C ASP A 177 27.36 12.79 3.94
N LYS A 178 26.77 12.18 4.97
CA LYS A 178 26.39 10.78 4.99
C LYS A 178 24.95 10.65 5.47
N LEU A 179 24.20 9.82 4.78
CA LEU A 179 22.83 9.51 5.19
C LEU A 179 22.81 8.72 6.52
N PRO A 180 21.83 9.00 7.41
CA PRO A 180 21.75 8.37 8.70
C PRO A 180 21.37 6.88 8.56
N THR A 181 21.95 6.07 9.44
CA THR A 181 21.71 4.61 9.48
C THR A 181 21.07 4.15 10.79
N THR A 182 20.93 5.06 11.74
CA THR A 182 20.33 4.82 13.06
C THR A 182 19.36 5.94 13.44
N PRO A 183 18.36 5.67 14.32
CA PRO A 183 17.46 6.69 14.85
C PRO A 183 18.21 7.90 15.45
N LYS A 184 19.27 7.63 16.20
CA LYS A 184 20.07 8.66 16.86
C LYS A 184 20.76 9.58 15.84
N GLU A 185 21.34 9.02 14.78
CA GLU A 185 21.95 9.81 13.70
C GLU A 185 20.90 10.68 13.01
N PHE A 186 19.72 10.13 12.70
CA PHE A 186 18.65 10.89 12.05
C PHE A 186 18.17 12.08 12.90
N ILE A 187 17.90 11.86 14.19
CA ILE A 187 17.51 12.97 15.10
C ILE A 187 18.67 14.02 15.18
N SER A 188 19.92 13.60 15.17
CA SER A 188 21.06 14.53 15.12
C SER A 188 21.08 15.35 13.82
N ASP A 189 20.78 14.71 12.68
CA ASP A 189 20.72 15.38 11.38
C ASP A 189 19.56 16.38 11.32
N LEU A 190 18.36 16.02 11.86
CA LEU A 190 17.24 16.94 11.96
C LEU A 190 17.59 18.18 12.82
N LYS A 191 18.34 18.01 13.92
CA LYS A 191 18.84 19.12 14.74
C LYS A 191 19.80 20.02 13.94
N ALA A 192 20.72 19.42 13.19
CA ALA A 192 21.65 20.16 12.35
C ALA A 192 20.92 20.97 11.24
N ILE A 193 19.87 20.39 10.65
CA ILE A 193 19.02 21.09 9.67
C ILE A 193 18.32 22.29 10.32
N LYS A 194 17.73 22.11 11.49
CA LYS A 194 17.07 23.22 12.24
C LYS A 194 18.01 24.34 12.59
N GLU A 195 19.24 24.00 12.99
CA GLU A 195 20.24 24.99 13.41
C GLU A 195 20.85 25.76 12.24
N LYS A 196 21.08 25.11 11.11
CA LYS A 196 21.88 25.67 10.00
C LYS A 196 21.08 26.11 8.80
N THR A 197 19.80 25.76 8.72
CA THR A 197 18.93 26.09 7.58
C THR A 197 17.63 26.75 8.05
N LYS A 198 16.78 27.13 7.10
CA LYS A 198 15.43 27.63 7.38
C LYS A 198 14.34 26.55 7.12
N ALA A 199 14.75 25.38 6.67
CA ALA A 199 13.84 24.31 6.33
C ALA A 199 13.23 23.69 7.59
N THR A 200 11.96 23.28 7.50
CA THR A 200 11.35 22.36 8.47
C THR A 200 12.07 21.01 8.37
N PRO A 201 12.72 20.52 9.44
CA PRO A 201 13.54 19.31 9.36
C PRO A 201 12.76 18.06 8.96
N LEU A 202 11.66 17.77 9.66
CA LEU A 202 10.73 16.69 9.35
C LEU A 202 9.30 17.27 9.26
N TYR A 203 8.62 17.02 8.15
CA TYR A 203 7.22 17.45 8.00
C TYR A 203 6.31 16.24 8.18
N THR A 204 5.37 16.33 9.14
CA THR A 204 4.55 15.19 9.54
C THR A 204 3.44 14.88 8.55
N ASN A 205 2.91 15.87 7.85
CA ASN A 205 1.67 15.75 7.06
C ASN A 205 0.45 15.31 7.90
N TYR A 206 0.44 15.60 9.20
CA TYR A 206 -0.53 15.13 10.18
C TYR A 206 -1.99 15.27 9.73
N ALA A 207 -2.40 16.44 9.21
CA ALA A 207 -3.78 16.70 8.86
C ALA A 207 -4.30 15.88 7.66
N ALA A 208 -3.40 15.31 6.86
CA ALA A 208 -3.80 14.42 5.78
C ALA A 208 -4.25 13.04 6.30
N GLY A 209 -3.96 12.71 7.57
CA GLY A 209 -4.34 11.48 8.25
C GLY A 209 -3.58 10.27 7.73
N TRP A 210 -3.90 9.78 6.53
CA TRP A 210 -3.29 8.59 5.93
C TRP A 210 -1.74 8.58 5.94
N THR A 211 -1.10 9.74 5.93
CA THR A 211 0.34 9.88 6.04
C THR A 211 0.89 9.43 7.40
N MET A 212 0.06 9.54 8.44
CA MET A 212 0.41 9.03 9.76
C MET A 212 0.35 7.50 9.79
N GLY A 213 -0.72 6.91 9.25
CA GLY A 213 -0.81 5.45 9.08
C GLY A 213 0.32 4.86 8.22
N ALA A 214 0.91 5.65 7.31
CA ALA A 214 2.06 5.21 6.51
C ALA A 214 3.29 4.80 7.35
N TRP A 215 3.44 5.28 8.59
CA TRP A 215 4.50 4.86 9.51
C TRP A 215 4.43 3.37 9.87
N ASP A 216 3.26 2.76 9.80
CA ASP A 216 3.06 1.34 10.09
C ASP A 216 3.79 0.42 9.10
N ALA A 217 4.05 0.90 7.88
CA ALA A 217 4.80 0.14 6.88
C ALA A 217 6.28 -0.08 7.25
N TYR A 218 6.78 0.63 8.26
CA TYR A 218 8.20 0.54 8.67
C TYR A 218 8.46 -0.43 9.81
N ILE A 219 7.42 -0.89 10.54
CA ILE A 219 7.59 -1.74 11.73
C ILE A 219 7.94 -3.20 11.43
N GLY A 220 7.65 -3.67 10.20
CA GLY A 220 7.96 -5.01 9.71
C GLY A 220 9.39 -5.16 9.22
N GLY A 221 9.54 -5.61 7.98
CA GLY A 221 10.83 -5.92 7.35
C GLY A 221 11.87 -4.79 7.45
N THR A 222 11.46 -3.52 7.37
CA THR A 222 12.37 -2.37 7.52
C THR A 222 13.05 -2.34 8.89
N ALA A 223 12.29 -2.53 9.96
CA ALA A 223 12.81 -2.41 11.33
C ALA A 223 13.37 -3.71 11.90
N THR A 224 13.12 -4.87 11.26
CA THR A 224 13.49 -6.18 11.80
C THR A 224 14.41 -6.99 10.89
N GLY A 225 14.38 -6.71 9.57
CA GLY A 225 15.09 -7.51 8.57
C GLY A 225 14.48 -8.88 8.33
N ASP A 226 13.30 -9.16 8.87
CA ASP A 226 12.62 -10.46 8.80
C ASP A 226 11.33 -10.37 7.97
N PRO A 227 11.24 -11.10 6.83
CA PRO A 227 10.03 -11.13 6.00
C PRO A 227 8.84 -11.82 6.69
N ASN A 228 9.08 -12.66 7.70
CA ASN A 228 8.03 -13.33 8.45
C ASN A 228 7.49 -12.49 9.62
N TYR A 229 8.06 -11.30 9.86
CA TYR A 229 7.80 -10.57 11.09
C TYR A 229 6.32 -10.24 11.27
N MET A 230 5.69 -9.56 10.32
CA MET A 230 4.32 -9.06 10.50
C MET A 230 3.28 -10.17 10.60
N ASN A 231 3.34 -11.14 9.72
CA ASN A 231 2.30 -12.16 9.59
C ASN A 231 2.52 -13.42 10.45
N ASN A 232 3.65 -13.52 11.16
CA ASN A 232 3.95 -14.69 12.01
C ASN A 232 4.55 -14.27 13.36
N VAL A 233 5.68 -13.52 13.38
CA VAL A 233 6.36 -13.21 14.63
C VAL A 233 5.57 -12.21 15.47
N PHE A 234 5.12 -11.11 14.85
CA PHE A 234 4.37 -10.04 15.52
C PHE A 234 3.04 -10.56 16.09
N THR A 235 2.33 -11.39 15.32
CA THR A 235 1.05 -12.00 15.72
C THR A 235 1.16 -13.01 16.85
N HIS A 236 2.37 -13.47 17.23
CA HIS A 236 2.62 -14.40 18.32
C HIS A 236 3.48 -13.81 19.42
N THR A 237 3.74 -12.50 19.39
CA THR A 237 4.62 -11.83 20.35
C THR A 237 3.82 -10.99 21.34
N LYS A 238 4.00 -11.25 22.66
CA LYS A 238 3.53 -10.33 23.71
C LYS A 238 4.41 -9.08 23.78
N ASN A 239 3.77 -7.94 23.98
CA ASN A 239 4.42 -6.63 24.05
C ASN A 239 5.29 -6.28 22.82
N PRO A 240 4.76 -6.37 21.58
CA PRO A 240 5.55 -6.19 20.37
C PRO A 240 6.05 -4.74 20.18
N PHE A 241 5.50 -3.80 20.91
CA PHE A 241 5.93 -2.39 20.91
C PHE A 241 6.95 -2.07 22.02
N LYS A 242 7.42 -3.05 22.79
CA LYS A 242 8.45 -2.85 23.82
C LYS A 242 9.80 -2.55 23.19
N ASP A 243 10.60 -1.67 23.84
CA ASP A 243 11.97 -1.39 23.42
C ASP A 243 12.85 -2.67 23.48
N PRO A 244 13.39 -3.13 22.36
CA PRO A 244 14.32 -4.26 22.34
C PRO A 244 15.72 -3.88 22.82
N GLY A 245 16.02 -2.57 22.96
CA GLY A 245 17.31 -2.05 23.44
C GLY A 245 18.42 -2.00 22.37
N ASP A 246 18.12 -2.32 21.10
CA ASP A 246 19.09 -2.36 20.00
C ASP A 246 18.80 -1.36 18.87
N GLY A 247 17.81 -0.50 19.04
CA GLY A 247 17.43 0.53 18.05
C GLY A 247 16.58 0.02 16.89
N THR A 248 15.97 -1.18 17.03
CA THR A 248 15.14 -1.83 16.00
C THR A 248 13.67 -1.94 16.41
N HIS A 249 12.83 -2.61 15.60
CA HIS A 249 11.42 -2.91 15.85
C HIS A 249 10.49 -1.68 15.93
N ALA A 250 9.22 -1.92 16.14
CA ALA A 250 8.16 -0.91 16.16
C ALA A 250 8.43 0.22 17.17
N TYR A 251 8.98 -0.09 18.35
CA TYR A 251 9.32 0.90 19.36
C TYR A 251 10.18 2.03 18.77
N ASN A 252 11.27 1.69 18.07
CA ASN A 252 12.20 2.68 17.57
C ASN A 252 11.69 3.40 16.30
N VAL A 253 10.82 2.77 15.52
CA VAL A 253 10.15 3.43 14.39
C VAL A 253 9.32 4.62 14.88
N TYR A 254 8.38 4.38 15.79
CA TYR A 254 7.51 5.46 16.30
C TYR A 254 8.21 6.42 17.24
N LYS A 255 9.28 5.97 17.92
CA LYS A 255 10.09 6.85 18.76
C LYS A 255 10.78 7.97 17.95
N ILE A 256 11.18 7.71 16.72
CA ILE A 256 11.71 8.75 15.83
C ILE A 256 10.69 9.89 15.66
N LEU A 257 9.41 9.56 15.43
CA LEU A 257 8.35 10.56 15.28
C LEU A 257 8.13 11.33 16.59
N TYR A 258 7.98 10.61 17.71
CA TYR A 258 7.80 11.23 19.03
C TYR A 258 8.95 12.18 19.36
N ASP A 259 10.20 11.73 19.24
CA ASP A 259 11.38 12.53 19.57
C ASP A 259 11.52 13.75 18.65
N ALA A 260 11.23 13.60 17.36
CA ALA A 260 11.28 14.73 16.42
C ALA A 260 10.28 15.83 16.80
N VAL A 261 9.05 15.46 17.16
CA VAL A 261 8.03 16.43 17.61
C VAL A 261 8.39 17.03 18.96
N ALA A 262 8.74 16.20 19.95
CA ALA A 262 9.07 16.65 21.30
C ALA A 262 10.26 17.61 21.35
N ASP A 263 11.25 17.41 20.46
CA ASP A 263 12.43 18.28 20.30
C ASP A 263 12.15 19.49 19.40
N GLY A 264 10.91 19.64 18.88
CA GLY A 264 10.51 20.74 18.00
C GLY A 264 11.20 20.71 16.65
N LEU A 265 11.47 19.53 16.09
CA LEU A 265 12.15 19.32 14.80
C LEU A 265 11.16 19.14 13.63
N THR A 266 9.89 19.44 13.89
CA THR A 266 8.80 19.38 12.90
C THR A 266 8.25 20.77 12.63
N GLU A 267 7.20 20.87 11.82
CA GLU A 267 6.41 22.10 11.65
C GLU A 267 5.85 22.60 12.99
N ASP A 268 5.66 23.92 13.10
CA ASP A 268 5.19 24.57 14.35
C ASP A 268 3.72 24.20 14.68
N ASP A 269 2.90 23.99 13.66
CA ASP A 269 1.48 23.64 13.81
C ASP A 269 1.14 22.44 12.89
N TYR A 270 1.15 21.25 13.47
CA TYR A 270 0.85 20.01 12.78
C TYR A 270 -0.59 19.95 12.24
N SER A 271 -1.53 20.65 12.89
CA SER A 271 -2.96 20.63 12.51
C SER A 271 -3.23 21.34 11.18
N THR A 272 -2.32 22.21 10.74
CA THR A 272 -2.42 22.98 9.49
C THR A 272 -1.62 22.40 8.34
N THR A 273 -1.07 21.20 8.49
CA THR A 273 -0.31 20.53 7.44
C THR A 273 -1.20 20.20 6.23
N ASP A 274 -0.60 20.25 5.04
CA ASP A 274 -1.31 19.95 3.78
C ASP A 274 -0.41 19.16 2.84
N TRP A 275 -0.87 17.98 2.41
CA TRP A 275 -0.11 17.08 1.55
C TRP A 275 0.19 17.69 0.18
N GLU A 276 -0.81 18.34 -0.45
CA GLU A 276 -0.64 18.87 -1.80
C GLU A 276 0.41 19.99 -1.84
N THR A 277 0.38 20.89 -0.87
CA THR A 277 1.37 21.98 -0.77
C THR A 277 2.73 21.50 -0.28
N SER A 278 2.80 20.43 0.53
CA SER A 278 4.05 19.89 1.04
C SER A 278 4.97 19.38 -0.06
N LYS A 279 4.42 18.89 -1.16
CA LYS A 279 5.18 18.43 -2.33
C LYS A 279 6.07 19.55 -2.89
N ASN A 280 5.49 20.71 -3.15
CA ASN A 280 6.24 21.88 -3.62
C ASN A 280 7.22 22.39 -2.56
N LYS A 281 6.83 22.41 -1.28
CA LYS A 281 7.71 22.85 -0.18
C LYS A 281 8.96 21.97 -0.03
N LEU A 282 8.84 20.64 -0.20
CA LEU A 282 10.02 19.77 -0.18
C LEU A 282 10.85 19.97 -1.46
N ASN A 283 10.23 20.11 -2.62
CA ASN A 283 10.92 20.39 -3.87
C ASN A 283 11.72 21.70 -3.79
N SER A 284 11.15 22.78 -3.23
CA SER A 284 11.81 24.08 -3.05
C SER A 284 12.87 24.09 -1.93
N GLY A 285 12.81 23.13 -0.99
CA GLY A 285 13.69 23.05 0.17
C GLY A 285 13.18 23.80 1.39
N ASP A 286 11.89 24.15 1.46
CA ASP A 286 11.25 24.65 2.68
C ASP A 286 11.00 23.52 3.68
N ILE A 287 10.96 22.28 3.20
CA ILE A 287 10.91 21.04 3.98
C ILE A 287 12.14 20.20 3.62
N ALA A 288 12.80 19.63 4.63
CA ALA A 288 13.98 18.80 4.43
C ALA A 288 13.64 17.31 4.27
N THR A 289 12.69 16.77 5.05
CA THR A 289 12.33 15.34 5.00
C THR A 289 10.84 15.09 5.20
N MET A 290 10.35 14.02 4.57
CA MET A 290 9.03 13.41 4.83
C MET A 290 9.16 11.89 4.83
N VAL A 291 8.60 11.23 5.85
CA VAL A 291 8.58 9.75 5.95
C VAL A 291 7.42 9.22 5.13
N LEU A 292 7.70 8.80 3.90
CA LEU A 292 6.73 8.33 2.91
C LEU A 292 7.34 7.24 2.03
N GLY A 293 6.50 6.42 1.42
CA GLY A 293 6.93 5.43 0.44
C GLY A 293 7.51 6.04 -0.83
N SER A 294 8.22 5.25 -1.60
CA SER A 294 8.92 5.66 -2.84
C SER A 294 7.99 6.28 -3.89
N TRP A 295 6.71 5.91 -3.89
CA TRP A 295 5.68 6.47 -4.77
C TRP A 295 5.51 8.01 -4.65
N ALA A 296 5.94 8.61 -3.52
CA ALA A 296 5.84 10.05 -3.31
C ALA A 296 6.90 10.84 -4.08
N VAL A 297 8.02 10.22 -4.44
CA VAL A 297 9.19 10.91 -4.99
C VAL A 297 8.90 11.56 -6.32
N SER A 298 8.33 10.84 -7.29
CA SER A 298 7.99 11.38 -8.61
C SER A 298 6.98 12.52 -8.52
N GLN A 299 6.01 12.42 -7.59
CA GLN A 299 5.04 13.50 -7.36
C GLN A 299 5.72 14.76 -6.82
N ILE A 300 6.67 14.61 -5.90
CA ILE A 300 7.40 15.73 -5.31
C ILE A 300 8.39 16.33 -6.34
N GLN A 301 9.05 15.49 -7.14
CA GLN A 301 9.92 15.94 -8.23
C GLN A 301 9.15 16.79 -9.26
N SER A 302 7.92 16.38 -9.57
CA SER A 302 7.06 17.08 -10.53
C SER A 302 6.39 18.34 -9.96
N ALA A 303 6.48 18.59 -8.65
CA ALA A 303 5.80 19.69 -7.98
C ALA A 303 6.54 21.04 -8.05
N GLY A 304 7.74 21.09 -8.67
CA GLY A 304 8.53 22.32 -8.79
C GLY A 304 9.76 22.14 -9.68
N ASP A 305 10.60 23.18 -9.73
CA ASP A 305 11.74 23.25 -10.66
C ASP A 305 12.99 22.53 -10.16
N ASN A 306 13.00 22.01 -8.92
CA ASN A 306 14.20 21.44 -8.27
C ASN A 306 14.15 19.91 -8.17
N ALA A 307 13.60 19.22 -9.17
CA ALA A 307 13.45 17.77 -9.18
C ALA A 307 14.75 17.00 -8.79
N LYS A 308 15.91 17.48 -9.24
CA LYS A 308 17.24 16.88 -8.94
C LYS A 308 17.66 16.96 -7.47
N ASP A 309 17.08 17.90 -6.70
CA ASP A 309 17.36 18.07 -5.28
C ASP A 309 16.52 17.09 -4.43
N VAL A 310 15.47 16.52 -5.00
CA VAL A 310 14.66 15.50 -4.35
C VAL A 310 15.36 14.15 -4.42
N GLY A 311 15.58 13.53 -3.27
CA GLY A 311 16.18 12.21 -3.12
C GLY A 311 15.31 11.27 -2.30
N TYR A 312 15.71 10.00 -2.28
CA TYR A 312 15.03 8.96 -1.50
C TYR A 312 16.09 8.16 -0.73
N MET A 313 16.03 8.19 0.59
CA MET A 313 17.00 7.50 1.45
C MET A 313 16.35 6.36 2.25
N PRO A 314 17.14 5.34 2.62
CA PRO A 314 16.67 4.27 3.50
C PRO A 314 16.19 4.82 4.83
N PHE A 315 15.20 4.14 5.45
CA PHE A 315 14.78 4.46 6.80
C PHE A 315 15.92 4.19 7.80
N PRO A 316 16.17 5.09 8.77
CA PRO A 316 17.37 5.08 9.61
C PRO A 316 17.32 4.05 10.73
N ILE A 317 17.15 2.78 10.37
CA ILE A 317 17.26 1.63 11.26
C ILE A 317 18.22 0.61 10.65
N SER A 318 19.15 0.12 11.46
CA SER A 318 20.08 -0.94 11.09
C SER A 318 19.90 -2.16 11.96
N VAL A 319 19.63 -3.30 11.33
CA VAL A 319 19.53 -4.60 11.98
C VAL A 319 20.85 -5.34 11.79
N LYS A 320 21.62 -5.54 12.86
CA LYS A 320 22.95 -6.16 12.79
C LYS A 320 23.88 -5.51 11.75
N GLY A 321 23.84 -4.17 11.68
CA GLY A 321 24.68 -3.38 10.77
C GLY A 321 24.25 -3.34 9.32
N LYS A 322 23.04 -3.79 8.99
CA LYS A 322 22.43 -3.74 7.64
C LYS A 322 21.11 -3.01 7.67
N GLN A 323 20.86 -2.20 6.66
CA GLN A 323 19.56 -1.58 6.46
C GLN A 323 18.68 -2.45 5.54
N TYR A 324 17.40 -2.41 5.81
CA TYR A 324 16.36 -3.10 5.06
C TYR A 324 15.26 -2.11 4.70
N ALA A 325 14.49 -2.41 3.68
CA ALA A 325 13.30 -1.66 3.33
C ALA A 325 12.16 -2.63 3.03
N THR A 326 11.05 -2.49 3.69
CA THR A 326 9.83 -3.21 3.34
C THR A 326 9.44 -2.81 1.93
N SER A 327 9.23 -3.81 1.08
CA SER A 327 8.76 -3.63 -0.29
C SER A 327 7.37 -4.24 -0.39
N ALA A 328 6.41 -3.44 -0.79
CA ALA A 328 5.02 -3.84 -0.90
C ALA A 328 4.43 -3.41 -2.23
N SER A 329 3.34 -4.05 -2.62
CA SER A 329 2.58 -3.63 -3.80
C SER A 329 1.93 -2.28 -3.56
N ASP A 330 1.85 -1.49 -4.63
CA ASP A 330 0.84 -0.44 -4.76
C ASP A 330 -0.53 -1.09 -5.04
N TYR A 331 -1.52 -0.29 -5.43
CA TYR A 331 -2.80 -0.81 -5.88
C TYR A 331 -2.63 -1.95 -6.89
N ALA A 332 -3.52 -2.93 -6.83
CA ALA A 332 -3.53 -4.06 -7.75
C ALA A 332 -4.69 -3.98 -8.74
N TYR A 333 -4.48 -4.45 -9.95
CA TYR A 333 -5.51 -4.59 -10.96
C TYR A 333 -6.40 -5.80 -10.67
N GLY A 334 -7.67 -5.57 -10.35
CA GLY A 334 -8.71 -6.60 -10.24
C GLY A 334 -9.57 -6.63 -11.50
N ILE A 335 -9.95 -7.83 -11.99
CA ILE A 335 -10.79 -8.02 -13.15
C ILE A 335 -12.20 -8.41 -12.70
N ASN A 336 -13.20 -7.72 -13.24
CA ASN A 336 -14.59 -7.87 -12.86
C ASN A 336 -15.14 -9.26 -13.18
N LYS A 337 -15.57 -9.95 -12.15
CA LYS A 337 -16.21 -11.26 -12.24
C LYS A 337 -17.50 -11.25 -13.08
N ASN A 338 -18.17 -10.11 -13.15
CA ASN A 338 -19.42 -9.92 -13.88
C ASN A 338 -19.23 -9.46 -15.33
N SER A 339 -18.01 -9.18 -15.77
CA SER A 339 -17.70 -8.90 -17.17
C SER A 339 -17.90 -10.15 -18.03
N SER A 340 -18.08 -9.96 -19.34
CA SER A 340 -18.13 -11.08 -20.27
C SER A 340 -16.80 -11.85 -20.26
N THR A 341 -16.84 -13.16 -20.52
CA THR A 341 -15.62 -13.98 -20.61
C THR A 341 -14.58 -13.42 -21.59
N THR A 342 -15.06 -12.84 -22.70
CA THR A 342 -14.20 -12.17 -23.69
C THR A 342 -13.51 -10.94 -23.09
N ASN A 343 -14.23 -10.11 -22.31
CA ASN A 343 -13.63 -8.95 -21.65
C ASN A 343 -12.71 -9.36 -20.51
N GLN A 344 -13.04 -10.44 -19.75
CA GLN A 344 -12.16 -10.99 -18.71
C GLN A 344 -10.83 -11.46 -19.31
N GLU A 345 -10.84 -12.19 -20.42
CA GLU A 345 -9.63 -12.64 -21.11
C GLU A 345 -8.83 -11.44 -21.67
N ALA A 346 -9.48 -10.50 -22.34
CA ALA A 346 -8.84 -9.28 -22.85
C ALA A 346 -8.23 -8.43 -21.73
N ALA A 347 -8.91 -8.31 -20.59
CA ALA A 347 -8.44 -7.61 -19.42
C ALA A 347 -7.18 -8.28 -18.82
N MET A 348 -7.17 -9.60 -18.73
CA MET A 348 -6.02 -10.35 -18.22
C MET A 348 -4.80 -10.19 -19.14
N ILE A 349 -5.00 -10.19 -20.47
CA ILE A 349 -3.95 -9.91 -21.46
C ILE A 349 -3.40 -8.48 -21.29
N PHE A 350 -4.29 -7.49 -21.11
CA PHE A 350 -3.87 -6.10 -20.92
C PHE A 350 -3.08 -5.91 -19.64
N VAL A 351 -3.54 -6.48 -18.52
CA VAL A 351 -2.81 -6.42 -17.23
C VAL A 351 -1.45 -7.09 -17.36
N LYS A 352 -1.36 -8.29 -17.96
CA LYS A 352 -0.07 -8.97 -18.17
C LYS A 352 0.87 -8.14 -19.04
N TRP A 353 0.35 -7.50 -20.08
CA TRP A 353 1.15 -6.60 -20.93
C TRP A 353 1.66 -5.39 -20.16
N LEU A 354 0.80 -4.75 -19.33
CA LEU A 354 1.22 -3.65 -18.46
C LEU A 354 2.37 -4.08 -17.54
N THR A 355 2.29 -5.28 -16.98
CA THR A 355 3.29 -5.82 -16.05
C THR A 355 4.62 -6.14 -16.74
N GLU A 356 4.59 -6.84 -17.90
CA GLU A 356 5.80 -7.48 -18.43
C GLU A 356 6.42 -6.74 -19.62
N LYS A 357 5.67 -5.85 -20.31
CA LYS A 357 6.10 -5.27 -21.59
C LYS A 357 6.05 -3.75 -21.66
N SER A 358 5.25 -3.11 -20.81
CA SER A 358 5.02 -1.68 -20.91
C SER A 358 6.12 -0.84 -20.28
N ASN A 359 6.99 -1.39 -19.47
CA ASN A 359 7.87 -0.70 -18.53
C ASN A 359 7.11 0.19 -17.53
N TYR A 360 5.82 -0.08 -17.27
CA TYR A 360 4.99 0.76 -16.41
C TYR A 360 5.65 1.03 -15.06
N ALA A 361 6.07 -0.03 -14.35
CA ALA A 361 6.68 0.12 -13.03
C ALA A 361 7.93 1.02 -13.08
N TYR A 362 8.82 0.80 -14.04
CA TYR A 362 10.04 1.59 -14.20
C TYR A 362 9.77 3.04 -14.57
N ASN A 363 8.81 3.30 -15.47
CA ASN A 363 8.44 4.64 -15.90
C ASN A 363 7.78 5.46 -14.77
N GLU A 364 7.17 4.77 -13.81
CA GLU A 364 6.54 5.38 -12.63
C GLU A 364 7.46 5.33 -11.38
N ASP A 365 8.76 5.17 -11.60
CA ASP A 365 9.79 5.10 -10.54
C ASP A 365 9.52 4.00 -9.48
N GLY A 366 8.79 2.96 -9.85
CA GLY A 366 8.43 1.84 -8.99
C GLY A 366 9.34 0.63 -9.16
N VAL A 367 9.26 -0.30 -8.23
CA VAL A 367 9.89 -1.62 -8.32
C VAL A 367 9.09 -2.50 -9.27
N SER A 368 9.77 -3.12 -10.24
CA SER A 368 9.11 -4.07 -11.15
C SER A 368 8.49 -5.22 -10.38
N ILE A 369 7.25 -5.57 -10.76
CA ILE A 369 6.55 -6.71 -10.17
C ILE A 369 6.81 -8.02 -10.92
N ALA A 370 7.40 -8.01 -12.10
CA ALA A 370 7.82 -9.24 -12.77
C ALA A 370 8.85 -9.98 -11.90
N ALA A 371 8.63 -11.29 -11.71
CA ALA A 371 9.42 -12.08 -10.74
C ALA A 371 10.92 -12.14 -11.09
N ASP A 372 11.24 -12.05 -12.37
CA ASP A 372 12.59 -12.14 -12.92
C ASP A 372 13.27 -10.77 -13.17
N ASP A 373 12.61 -9.65 -12.83
CA ASP A 373 13.13 -8.30 -13.04
C ASP A 373 13.48 -7.63 -11.70
N ASP A 374 14.77 -7.59 -11.39
CA ASP A 374 15.32 -6.95 -10.17
C ASP A 374 15.91 -5.55 -10.43
N LYS A 375 15.68 -4.99 -11.64
CA LYS A 375 16.13 -3.65 -11.97
C LYS A 375 15.40 -2.60 -11.12
N LEU A 376 16.17 -1.77 -10.43
CA LEU A 376 15.65 -0.64 -9.67
C LEU A 376 15.83 0.65 -10.47
N PRO A 377 14.86 1.58 -10.43
CA PRO A 377 15.00 2.94 -10.94
C PRO A 377 16.13 3.72 -10.24
N ASP A 378 16.60 4.79 -10.89
CA ASP A 378 17.67 5.67 -10.38
C ASP A 378 17.33 6.34 -9.04
N LEU A 379 16.05 6.49 -8.76
CA LEU A 379 15.50 6.91 -7.47
C LEU A 379 16.12 6.13 -6.29
N TYR A 380 16.42 4.83 -6.48
CA TYR A 380 16.99 3.96 -5.45
C TYR A 380 18.52 3.99 -5.43
N SER A 381 19.17 5.02 -6.00
CA SER A 381 20.63 5.14 -6.00
C SER A 381 21.27 5.07 -4.60
N ASP A 382 20.55 5.54 -3.57
CA ASP A 382 21.00 5.50 -2.17
C ASP A 382 20.67 4.15 -1.47
N PHE A 383 19.97 3.23 -2.16
CA PHE A 383 19.61 1.90 -1.65
C PHE A 383 20.60 0.79 -2.05
N LYS A 384 21.80 1.11 -2.53
CA LYS A 384 22.77 0.11 -3.06
C LYS A 384 23.10 -1.03 -2.09
N ASN A 385 23.04 -0.77 -0.79
CA ASN A 385 23.34 -1.76 0.25
C ASN A 385 22.11 -2.12 1.09
N VAL A 386 20.93 -1.72 0.66
CA VAL A 386 19.65 -2.00 1.33
C VAL A 386 19.03 -3.22 0.69
N LYS A 387 18.62 -4.17 1.52
CA LYS A 387 17.86 -5.32 1.04
C LYS A 387 16.37 -5.01 1.07
N LEU A 388 15.72 -5.08 -0.09
CA LEU A 388 14.26 -5.02 -0.16
C LEU A 388 13.68 -6.33 0.38
N ILE A 389 12.66 -6.22 1.23
CA ILE A 389 11.96 -7.34 1.85
C ILE A 389 10.46 -7.20 1.60
N ALA A 390 9.86 -8.19 0.96
CA ALA A 390 8.42 -8.36 0.93
C ALA A 390 8.00 -9.25 2.12
N ASP A 391 6.84 -8.95 2.70
CA ASP A 391 6.30 -9.78 3.77
C ASP A 391 5.92 -11.16 3.23
N GLU A 392 6.28 -12.20 3.97
CA GLU A 392 5.84 -13.57 3.71
C GLU A 392 4.38 -13.76 4.14
N PRO A 393 3.64 -14.70 3.52
CA PRO A 393 2.28 -15.00 3.92
C PRO A 393 2.20 -15.53 5.36
N ALA A 394 1.04 -15.33 5.99
CA ALA A 394 0.73 -15.97 7.26
C ALA A 394 0.81 -17.51 7.14
N PRO A 395 1.10 -18.22 8.24
CA PRO A 395 1.00 -19.69 8.28
C PRO A 395 -0.39 -20.19 7.84
N ASP A 396 -0.43 -21.41 7.28
CA ASP A 396 -1.70 -22.04 6.87
C ASP A 396 -2.66 -22.12 8.07
N GLY A 397 -3.85 -21.54 7.91
CA GLY A 397 -4.89 -21.50 8.93
C GLY A 397 -4.85 -20.26 9.85
N GLU A 398 -3.92 -19.35 9.62
CA GLU A 398 -3.75 -18.10 10.36
C GLU A 398 -3.85 -16.87 9.44
N GLU A 399 -4.44 -17.03 8.24
CA GLU A 399 -4.49 -16.00 7.21
C GLU A 399 -5.22 -14.72 7.68
N ASP A 400 -6.15 -14.84 8.60
CA ASP A 400 -6.94 -13.75 9.15
C ASP A 400 -6.45 -13.26 10.53
N LEU A 401 -5.52 -13.99 11.18
CA LEU A 401 -5.09 -13.74 12.56
C LEU A 401 -4.61 -12.28 12.79
N PHE A 402 -3.82 -11.73 11.88
CA PHE A 402 -3.36 -10.33 12.02
C PHE A 402 -4.54 -9.35 12.04
N ASN A 403 -5.53 -9.56 11.17
CA ASN A 403 -6.71 -8.69 11.08
C ASN A 403 -7.59 -8.84 12.33
N ASP A 404 -7.77 -10.06 12.83
CA ASP A 404 -8.55 -10.33 14.03
C ASP A 404 -7.91 -9.65 15.26
N LEU A 405 -6.61 -9.85 15.48
CA LEU A 405 -5.84 -9.18 16.54
C LEU A 405 -5.87 -7.66 16.41
N ASN A 406 -5.76 -7.15 15.20
CA ASN A 406 -5.76 -5.71 14.93
C ASN A 406 -7.13 -5.07 15.21
N SER A 407 -8.19 -5.78 14.89
CA SER A 407 -9.58 -5.39 15.19
C SER A 407 -9.85 -5.43 16.70
N ASP A 408 -9.52 -6.54 17.36
CA ASP A 408 -9.77 -6.74 18.79
C ASP A 408 -8.97 -5.78 19.68
N SER A 409 -7.73 -5.48 19.29
CA SER A 409 -6.88 -4.50 19.99
C SER A 409 -7.26 -3.05 19.71
N GLU A 410 -8.08 -2.77 18.68
CA GLU A 410 -8.41 -1.42 18.19
C GLU A 410 -7.17 -0.58 17.80
N LEU A 411 -6.01 -1.23 17.55
CA LEU A 411 -4.79 -0.51 17.18
C LEU A 411 -4.77 -0.06 15.72
N ASN A 412 -5.56 -0.67 14.86
CA ASN A 412 -5.74 -0.32 13.45
C ASN A 412 -4.43 -0.19 12.65
N ILE A 413 -3.48 -1.10 12.90
CA ILE A 413 -2.17 -1.12 12.24
C ILE A 413 -2.37 -1.44 10.75
N ASN A 414 -1.80 -0.65 9.84
CA ASN A 414 -1.94 -0.82 8.39
C ASN A 414 -3.38 -0.87 7.87
N SER A 415 -4.35 -0.39 8.64
CA SER A 415 -5.78 -0.48 8.26
C SER A 415 -6.38 0.85 7.77
N GLY A 416 -5.54 1.86 7.51
CA GLY A 416 -5.98 3.20 7.14
C GLY A 416 -6.51 4.02 8.32
N GLY A 417 -6.43 3.50 9.54
CA GLY A 417 -6.70 4.22 10.77
C GLY A 417 -5.47 5.00 11.22
N ASP A 418 -5.60 6.32 11.31
CA ASP A 418 -4.45 7.21 11.54
C ASP A 418 -4.33 7.67 12.98
N SER A 419 -5.42 7.56 13.76
CA SER A 419 -5.54 8.16 15.10
C SER A 419 -4.47 7.69 16.09
N ARG A 420 -4.06 6.42 16.03
CA ARG A 420 -3.01 5.89 16.88
C ARG A 420 -1.65 6.56 16.62
N VAL A 421 -1.28 6.74 15.35
CA VAL A 421 -0.02 7.40 14.99
C VAL A 421 -0.15 8.91 15.15
N GLN A 422 -1.31 9.49 14.89
CA GLN A 422 -1.59 10.90 15.18
C GLN A 422 -1.42 11.23 16.67
N SER A 423 -1.85 10.33 17.57
CA SER A 423 -1.70 10.54 19.03
C SER A 423 -0.24 10.69 19.46
N ILE A 424 0.72 10.08 18.74
CA ILE A 424 2.16 10.29 18.99
C ILE A 424 2.52 11.77 18.85
N VAL A 425 2.05 12.39 17.75
CA VAL A 425 2.33 13.80 17.44
C VAL A 425 1.66 14.69 18.48
N GLU A 426 0.40 14.42 18.81
CA GLU A 426 -0.39 15.20 19.79
C GLU A 426 0.25 15.18 21.17
N HIS A 427 0.56 14.01 21.71
CA HIS A 427 1.14 13.87 23.05
C HIS A 427 2.58 14.41 23.11
N ALA A 428 3.38 14.20 22.05
CA ALA A 428 4.72 14.76 21.98
C ALA A 428 4.72 16.30 21.93
N ALA A 429 3.80 16.91 21.17
CA ALA A 429 3.64 18.36 21.08
C ALA A 429 3.11 18.98 22.37
N ASN A 430 2.09 18.36 22.97
CA ASN A 430 1.45 18.83 24.21
C ASN A 430 2.29 18.51 25.46
N LYS A 431 3.21 17.54 25.40
CA LYS A 431 4.04 17.06 26.52
C LYS A 431 3.21 16.57 27.70
N ASP A 432 2.04 15.98 27.43
CA ASP A 432 1.07 15.53 28.42
C ASP A 432 1.15 14.02 28.67
N GLU A 433 1.71 13.24 27.76
CA GLU A 433 1.94 11.81 27.95
C GLU A 433 3.32 11.39 27.40
N SER A 434 4.02 10.52 28.15
CA SER A 434 5.32 10.04 27.70
C SER A 434 5.19 8.95 26.63
N TYR A 435 6.18 8.87 25.74
CA TYR A 435 6.21 7.80 24.73
C TYR A 435 6.09 6.39 25.33
N ASN A 436 6.72 6.16 26.48
CA ASN A 436 6.66 4.86 27.16
C ASN A 436 5.27 4.52 27.69
N ASP A 437 4.48 5.51 28.11
CA ASP A 437 3.11 5.28 28.58
C ASP A 437 2.20 4.92 27.37
N LEU A 438 2.30 5.63 26.24
CA LEU A 438 1.62 5.27 25.00
C LEU A 438 1.92 3.82 24.56
N VAL A 439 3.19 3.49 24.51
CA VAL A 439 3.64 2.13 24.12
C VAL A 439 3.13 1.07 25.10
N LYS A 440 3.07 1.39 26.40
CA LYS A 440 2.54 0.48 27.43
C LYS A 440 1.06 0.20 27.19
N GLU A 441 0.27 1.24 26.85
CA GLU A 441 -1.16 1.08 26.51
C GLU A 441 -1.33 0.17 25.28
N TRP A 442 -0.56 0.42 24.21
CA TRP A 442 -0.64 -0.40 22.99
C TRP A 442 -0.27 -1.86 23.23
N ASN A 443 0.77 -2.09 24.05
CA ASN A 443 1.15 -3.45 24.43
C ASN A 443 0.06 -4.14 25.24
N GLN A 444 -0.64 -3.42 26.12
CA GLN A 444 -1.75 -4.00 26.88
C GLN A 444 -2.90 -4.40 25.96
N LYS A 445 -3.34 -3.49 25.08
CA LYS A 445 -4.40 -3.76 24.09
C LYS A 445 -4.06 -4.97 23.22
N TRP A 446 -2.82 -5.05 22.73
CA TRP A 446 -2.37 -6.16 21.92
C TRP A 446 -2.35 -7.49 22.68
N ASN A 447 -1.84 -7.48 23.92
CA ASN A 447 -1.83 -8.66 24.77
C ASN A 447 -3.24 -9.17 25.09
N ASP A 448 -4.18 -8.25 25.36
CA ASP A 448 -5.58 -8.59 25.62
C ASP A 448 -6.24 -9.23 24.37
N ALA A 449 -5.93 -8.74 23.17
CA ALA A 449 -6.36 -9.34 21.92
C ALA A 449 -5.76 -10.74 21.70
N LEU A 450 -4.45 -10.94 21.96
CA LEU A 450 -3.81 -12.25 21.89
C LEU A 450 -4.48 -13.28 22.84
N ASP A 451 -4.79 -12.84 24.06
CA ASP A 451 -5.43 -13.70 25.05
C ASP A 451 -6.91 -13.97 24.67
N SER A 452 -7.62 -13.00 24.05
CA SER A 452 -9.00 -13.14 23.52
C SER A 452 -9.09 -14.16 22.39
N GLU A 453 -8.15 -14.07 21.44
CA GLU A 453 -8.06 -14.97 20.29
C GLU A 453 -7.46 -16.34 20.63
N GLY A 454 -6.95 -16.51 21.85
CA GLY A 454 -6.36 -17.76 22.31
C GLY A 454 -5.04 -18.12 21.61
N VAL A 455 -4.26 -17.11 21.23
CA VAL A 455 -3.00 -17.29 20.51
C VAL A 455 -1.90 -17.81 21.45
N ASP A 456 -1.24 -18.89 21.04
CA ASP A 456 -0.05 -19.39 21.71
C ASP A 456 1.13 -18.43 21.44
N THR A 457 1.52 -17.67 22.45
CA THR A 457 2.63 -16.71 22.37
C THR A 457 3.99 -17.36 22.68
N LYS A 458 5.01 -16.91 21.99
CA LYS A 458 6.42 -17.36 22.17
C LYS A 458 7.18 -16.47 23.13
#